data_d7128071d1b495b4a977c79c592963a9
#
_entry.id   d7128071d1b495b4a977c79c592963a9
#
_cell.length_a   1.000
_cell.length_b   1.000
_cell.length_c   1.000
_cell.angle_alpha   90.00
_cell.angle_beta   90.00
_cell.angle_gamma   90.00
#
_symmetry.space_group_name_H-M   'P 1'
#
loop_
_entity.id
_entity.type
_entity.pdbx_description
1 polymer ?
#
loop_
_entity_poly.entity_id
_entity_poly.type
_entity_poly.pdbx_seq_one_letter_code
_entity_poly.pdbx_strand_id
1 'polypeptide(L)'
;MKEKFKDSALSPKERAEDLLPRLTLREKVGQVNQKLYGFQSYTCNGEHVELADSFKEEVEKWSGLGVLYGLYRADPWANKDYTTGLTGMNAIRAYNLAQHYVLEHSRFGIPMLMSSECPHGHQDRKSVV
;
A
#
# COMPACT_ATOMS: atom_id res chain seq x y z
N MET A 1 -3.59 -3.73 29.45
CA MET A 1 -4.91 -3.24 28.97
C MET A 1 -5.25 -4.03 27.70
N LYS A 2 -6.45 -4.65 27.64
CA LYS A 2 -6.84 -5.47 26.47
C LYS A 2 -6.90 -4.60 25.23
N GLU A 3 -6.32 -5.07 24.12
CA GLU A 3 -6.32 -4.37 22.82
C GLU A 3 -7.66 -4.59 22.11
N LYS A 4 -8.64 -3.72 22.41
CA LYS A 4 -9.99 -3.83 21.85
C LYS A 4 -10.00 -3.70 20.31
N PHE A 5 -9.05 -2.96 19.74
CA PHE A 5 -8.98 -2.77 18.29
C PHE A 5 -8.75 -4.07 17.51
N LYS A 6 -8.25 -5.13 18.17
CA LYS A 6 -8.06 -6.47 17.59
C LYS A 6 -9.31 -7.34 17.68
N ASP A 7 -10.32 -6.94 18.43
CA ASP A 7 -11.53 -7.73 18.64
C ASP A 7 -12.50 -7.53 17.46
N SER A 8 -12.64 -8.55 16.63
CA SER A 8 -13.52 -8.52 15.45
C SER A 8 -15.02 -8.47 15.79
N ALA A 9 -15.40 -8.79 17.04
CA ALA A 9 -16.78 -8.70 17.50
C ALA A 9 -17.24 -7.25 17.78
N LEU A 10 -16.28 -6.34 17.94
CA LEU A 10 -16.57 -4.92 18.14
C LEU A 10 -16.79 -4.19 16.81
N SER A 11 -17.59 -3.14 16.85
CA SER A 11 -17.82 -2.30 15.69
C SER A 11 -16.52 -1.61 15.22
N PRO A 12 -16.40 -1.26 13.92
CA PRO A 12 -15.24 -0.53 13.43
C PRO A 12 -14.97 0.78 14.19
N LYS A 13 -16.02 1.47 14.64
CA LYS A 13 -15.93 2.69 15.42
C LYS A 13 -15.27 2.45 16.78
N GLU A 14 -15.74 1.47 17.54
CA GLU A 14 -15.18 1.11 18.85
C GLU A 14 -13.72 0.68 18.74
N ARG A 15 -13.38 -0.05 17.68
CA ARG A 15 -12.01 -0.48 17.39
C ARG A 15 -11.11 0.71 17.05
N ALA A 16 -11.58 1.64 16.24
CA ALA A 16 -10.86 2.85 15.89
C ALA A 16 -10.65 3.78 17.09
N GLU A 17 -11.66 3.94 17.93
CA GLU A 17 -11.60 4.74 19.17
C GLU A 17 -10.59 4.17 20.19
N ASP A 18 -10.41 2.85 20.23
CA ASP A 18 -9.37 2.21 21.06
C ASP A 18 -7.96 2.32 20.44
N LEU A 19 -7.85 2.27 19.11
CA LEU A 19 -6.56 2.32 18.42
C LEU A 19 -5.98 3.74 18.36
N LEU A 20 -6.80 4.72 18.05
CA LEU A 20 -6.37 6.10 17.78
C LEU A 20 -5.53 6.73 18.90
N PRO A 21 -5.88 6.62 20.21
CA PRO A 21 -5.05 7.16 21.28
C PRO A 21 -3.74 6.41 21.50
N ARG A 22 -3.62 5.17 20.98
CA ARG A 22 -2.40 4.36 21.08
C ARG A 22 -1.34 4.76 20.05
N LEU A 23 -1.78 5.37 18.94
CA LEU A 23 -0.89 5.84 17.88
C LEU A 23 -0.13 7.09 18.31
N THR A 24 1.17 7.09 18.08
CA THR A 24 2.01 8.30 18.16
C THR A 24 1.60 9.30 17.07
N LEU A 25 2.00 10.56 17.22
CA LEU A 25 1.79 11.57 16.18
C LEU A 25 2.41 11.15 14.85
N ARG A 26 3.60 10.54 14.89
CA ARG A 26 4.30 10.02 13.70
C ARG A 26 3.47 8.96 12.98
N GLU A 27 2.92 8.00 13.71
CA GLU A 27 2.08 6.94 13.14
C GLU A 27 0.77 7.51 12.58
N LYS A 28 0.15 8.49 13.26
CA LYS A 28 -1.04 9.18 12.74
C LYS A 28 -0.76 9.91 11.43
N VAL A 29 0.39 10.57 11.32
CA VAL A 29 0.82 11.21 10.07
C VAL A 29 1.03 10.16 8.98
N GLY A 30 1.64 9.02 9.31
CA GLY A 30 1.82 7.90 8.38
C GLY A 30 0.51 7.36 7.82
N GLN A 31 -0.56 7.33 8.63
CA GLN A 31 -1.89 6.86 8.18
C GLN A 31 -2.56 7.80 7.16
N VAL A 32 -2.23 9.07 7.14
CA VAL A 32 -2.78 10.06 6.19
C VAL A 32 -1.77 10.55 5.16
N ASN A 33 -0.53 10.05 5.22
CA ASN A 33 0.51 10.39 4.28
C ASN A 33 0.37 9.60 2.97
N GLN A 34 0.48 10.29 1.85
CA GLN A 34 0.38 9.75 0.50
C GLN A 34 1.52 10.26 -0.40
N LYS A 35 2.71 10.43 0.18
CA LYS A 35 3.86 11.01 -0.53
C LYS A 35 4.44 10.07 -1.59
N LEU A 36 4.52 8.78 -1.26
CA LEU A 36 5.09 7.79 -2.17
C LEU A 36 4.06 7.34 -3.20
N TYR A 37 4.44 7.41 -4.47
CA TYR A 37 3.61 6.85 -5.54
C TYR A 37 3.80 5.33 -5.64
N GLY A 38 2.70 4.60 -5.77
CA GLY A 38 2.70 3.14 -5.83
C GLY A 38 3.52 2.55 -6.99
N PHE A 39 3.58 3.23 -8.13
CA PHE A 39 4.41 2.80 -9.25
C PHE A 39 5.93 2.94 -8.99
N GLN A 40 6.33 3.62 -7.92
CA GLN A 40 7.71 3.70 -7.42
C GLN A 40 8.00 2.71 -6.31
N SER A 41 7.01 1.96 -5.84
CA SER A 41 7.12 1.07 -4.69
C SER A 41 7.59 -0.34 -5.04
N TYR A 42 7.79 -0.65 -6.32
CA TYR A 42 8.20 -1.97 -6.79
C TYR A 42 9.12 -1.90 -8.01
N THR A 43 9.83 -2.99 -8.23
CA THR A 43 10.46 -3.32 -9.50
C THR A 43 9.83 -4.60 -10.03
N CYS A 44 9.69 -4.68 -11.35
CA CYS A 44 9.14 -5.84 -12.05
C CYS A 44 10.04 -6.23 -13.21
N ASN A 45 10.42 -7.51 -13.27
CA ASN A 45 11.19 -8.08 -14.34
C ASN A 45 10.61 -9.45 -14.71
N GLY A 46 9.84 -9.51 -15.77
CA GLY A 46 9.10 -10.71 -16.14
C GLY A 46 8.10 -11.12 -15.07
N GLU A 47 8.23 -12.31 -14.51
CA GLU A 47 7.37 -12.81 -13.43
C GLU A 47 7.86 -12.44 -12.03
N HIS A 48 8.99 -11.78 -11.91
CA HIS A 48 9.61 -11.43 -10.65
C HIS A 48 9.21 -10.02 -10.25
N VAL A 49 8.65 -9.88 -9.04
CA VAL A 49 8.25 -8.60 -8.44
C VAL A 49 8.92 -8.47 -7.09
N GLU A 50 9.57 -7.34 -6.86
CA GLU A 50 10.21 -6.99 -5.60
C GLU A 50 9.75 -5.61 -5.12
N LEU A 51 9.70 -5.42 -3.80
CA LEU A 51 9.47 -4.11 -3.22
C LEU A 51 10.73 -3.26 -3.32
N ALA A 52 10.56 -2.03 -3.78
CA ALA A 52 11.63 -1.04 -3.83
C ALA A 52 12.04 -0.59 -2.41
N ASP A 53 13.32 -0.24 -2.24
CA ASP A 53 13.81 0.25 -0.95
C ASP A 53 13.11 1.53 -0.51
N SER A 54 12.74 2.40 -1.45
CA SER A 54 11.95 3.60 -1.16
C SER A 54 10.62 3.32 -0.47
N PHE A 55 9.96 2.19 -0.82
CA PHE A 55 8.74 1.75 -0.15
C PHE A 55 9.01 1.28 1.28
N LYS A 56 10.04 0.46 1.45
CA LYS A 56 10.44 -0.06 2.76
C LYS A 56 10.82 1.07 3.72
N GLU A 57 11.65 1.99 3.26
CA GLU A 57 12.07 3.19 4.02
C GLU A 57 10.87 4.05 4.43
N GLU A 58 9.89 4.25 3.54
CA GLU A 58 8.69 5.04 3.86
C GLU A 58 7.82 4.35 4.91
N VAL A 59 7.64 3.03 4.83
CA VAL A 59 6.91 2.24 5.83
C VAL A 59 7.61 2.30 7.19
N GLU A 60 8.92 2.09 7.22
CA GLU A 60 9.70 2.12 8.47
C GLU A 60 9.72 3.52 9.09
N LYS A 61 9.87 4.55 8.26
CA LYS A 61 9.86 5.95 8.70
C LYS A 61 8.61 6.31 9.48
N TRP A 62 7.45 5.81 9.08
CA TRP A 62 6.17 6.15 9.70
C TRP A 62 5.62 5.06 10.61
N SER A 63 6.30 3.91 10.70
CA SER A 63 5.81 2.70 11.38
C SER A 63 4.46 2.23 10.81
N GLY A 64 4.35 2.26 9.51
CA GLY A 64 3.17 1.90 8.73
C GLY A 64 2.91 2.86 7.58
N LEU A 65 1.98 2.51 6.72
CA LEU A 65 1.55 3.34 5.60
C LEU A 65 0.04 3.24 5.46
N GLY A 66 -0.66 4.37 5.56
CA GLY A 66 -2.13 4.37 5.53
C GLY A 66 -2.70 4.20 4.13
N VAL A 67 -2.10 4.83 3.13
CA VAL A 67 -2.57 4.82 1.74
C VAL A 67 -1.41 4.73 0.77
N LEU A 68 -1.51 3.85 -0.22
CA LEU A 68 -0.63 3.80 -1.38
C LEU A 68 -1.41 4.13 -2.65
N TYR A 69 -1.02 5.21 -3.33
CA TYR A 69 -1.68 5.69 -4.52
C TYR A 69 -0.96 5.22 -5.79
N GLY A 70 -1.71 4.69 -6.75
CA GLY A 70 -1.22 4.45 -8.10
C GLY A 70 -0.29 3.24 -8.26
N LEU A 71 -0.49 2.16 -7.50
CA LEU A 71 0.30 0.93 -7.65
C LEU A 71 0.23 0.38 -9.07
N TYR A 72 -0.96 0.37 -9.67
CA TYR A 72 -1.23 -0.19 -11.00
C TYR A 72 -1.13 0.84 -12.12
N ARG A 73 -0.63 2.03 -11.83
CA ARG A 73 -0.47 3.07 -12.84
C ARG A 73 0.64 2.70 -13.83
N ALA A 74 0.30 2.74 -15.12
CA ALA A 74 1.22 2.49 -16.21
C ALA A 74 0.92 3.45 -17.34
N ASP A 75 1.70 4.50 -17.41
CA ASP A 75 1.62 5.57 -18.41
C ASP A 75 3.01 6.23 -18.55
N PRO A 76 3.19 7.14 -19.52
CA PRO A 76 4.46 7.85 -19.71
C PRO A 76 4.92 8.65 -18.48
N TRP A 77 4.00 9.16 -17.68
CA TRP A 77 4.34 9.88 -16.45
C TRP A 77 4.88 8.97 -15.36
N ALA A 78 4.28 7.78 -15.19
CA ALA A 78 4.76 6.75 -14.27
C ALA A 78 6.04 6.08 -14.77
N ASN A 79 6.39 6.25 -16.02
CA ASN A 79 7.49 5.54 -16.70
C ASN A 79 7.37 4.02 -16.57
N LYS A 80 6.16 3.52 -16.71
CA LYS A 80 5.80 2.10 -16.65
C LYS A 80 5.06 1.71 -17.93
N ASP A 81 5.37 0.53 -18.43
CA ASP A 81 4.76 -0.09 -19.59
C ASP A 81 4.40 -1.56 -19.31
N TYR A 82 4.02 -2.32 -20.32
CA TYR A 82 3.66 -3.73 -20.19
C TYR A 82 4.82 -4.63 -19.70
N THR A 83 6.06 -4.19 -19.84
CA THR A 83 7.26 -4.94 -19.43
C THR A 83 7.65 -4.62 -17.99
N THR A 84 7.54 -3.35 -17.61
CA THR A 84 8.01 -2.82 -16.32
C THR A 84 6.91 -2.56 -15.32
N GLY A 85 5.66 -2.58 -15.74
CA GLY A 85 4.48 -2.43 -14.91
C GLY A 85 3.91 -3.77 -14.42
N LEU A 86 2.79 -3.69 -13.71
CA LEU A 86 2.13 -4.84 -13.09
C LEU A 86 0.98 -5.34 -13.96
N THR A 87 1.11 -6.54 -14.49
CA THR A 87 0.08 -7.21 -15.28
C THR A 87 -0.29 -8.56 -14.68
N GLY A 88 -1.56 -8.96 -14.78
CA GLY A 88 -2.01 -10.27 -14.36
C GLY A 88 -1.60 -10.63 -12.93
N MET A 89 -0.92 -11.76 -12.75
CA MET A 89 -0.49 -12.26 -11.45
C MET A 89 0.50 -11.35 -10.74
N ASN A 90 1.28 -10.55 -11.47
CA ASN A 90 2.22 -9.61 -10.86
C ASN A 90 1.53 -8.49 -10.10
N ALA A 91 0.33 -8.08 -10.53
CA ALA A 91 -0.49 -7.12 -9.80
C ALA A 91 -0.89 -7.65 -8.40
N ILE A 92 -1.29 -8.92 -8.35
CA ILE A 92 -1.64 -9.60 -7.09
C ILE A 92 -0.41 -9.78 -6.21
N ARG A 93 0.71 -10.22 -6.80
CA ARG A 93 1.98 -10.39 -6.08
C ARG A 93 2.46 -9.08 -5.44
N ALA A 94 2.49 -7.99 -6.21
CA ALA A 94 2.90 -6.68 -5.72
C ALA A 94 2.00 -6.18 -4.58
N TYR A 95 0.69 -6.32 -4.73
CA TYR A 95 -0.27 -5.97 -3.68
C TYR A 95 0.00 -6.76 -2.40
N ASN A 96 0.11 -8.09 -2.50
CA ASN A 96 0.34 -8.94 -1.34
C ASN A 96 1.68 -8.65 -0.68
N LEU A 97 2.77 -8.49 -1.44
CA LEU A 97 4.08 -8.13 -0.91
C LEU A 97 4.02 -6.81 -0.14
N ALA A 98 3.39 -5.78 -0.71
CA ALA A 98 3.26 -4.48 -0.06
C ALA A 98 2.43 -4.55 1.23
N GLN A 99 1.28 -5.24 1.21
CA GLN A 99 0.45 -5.42 2.39
C GLN A 99 1.16 -6.21 3.50
N HIS A 100 1.79 -7.34 3.15
CA HIS A 100 2.55 -8.13 4.13
C HIS A 100 3.65 -7.30 4.77
N TYR A 101 4.41 -6.56 3.97
CA TYR A 101 5.47 -5.71 4.49
C TYR A 101 4.96 -4.65 5.47
N VAL A 102 3.86 -3.95 5.13
CA VAL A 102 3.24 -2.96 6.02
C VAL A 102 2.76 -3.59 7.32
N LEU A 103 2.10 -4.75 7.25
CA LEU A 103 1.60 -5.45 8.43
C LEU A 103 2.72 -5.92 9.37
N GLU A 104 3.82 -6.41 8.82
CA GLU A 104 4.96 -6.94 9.57
C GLU A 104 5.87 -5.85 10.15
N HIS A 105 5.99 -4.69 9.45
CA HIS A 105 6.90 -3.60 9.83
C HIS A 105 6.19 -2.40 10.47
N SER A 106 4.93 -2.56 10.84
CA SER A 106 4.17 -1.58 11.61
C SER A 106 3.81 -2.10 12.99
N ARG A 107 3.83 -1.21 13.99
CA ARG A 107 3.62 -1.60 15.39
C ARG A 107 2.26 -2.23 15.68
N PHE A 108 1.24 -1.80 14.97
CA PHE A 108 -0.14 -2.26 15.19
C PHE A 108 -0.70 -3.12 14.06
N GLY A 109 0.06 -3.35 12.99
CA GLY A 109 -0.39 -4.14 11.85
C GLY A 109 -1.63 -3.55 11.18
N ILE A 110 -1.69 -2.23 11.01
CA ILE A 110 -2.79 -1.56 10.31
C ILE A 110 -2.62 -1.79 8.81
N PRO A 111 -3.57 -2.42 8.12
CA PRO A 111 -3.46 -2.64 6.69
C PRO A 111 -3.54 -1.33 5.91
N MET A 112 -2.80 -1.26 4.83
CA MET A 112 -2.74 -0.14 3.92
C MET A 112 -3.95 -0.13 2.98
N LEU A 113 -4.52 1.06 2.73
CA LEU A 113 -5.52 1.26 1.69
C LEU A 113 -4.82 1.46 0.33
N MET A 114 -5.39 0.86 -0.70
CA MET A 114 -4.98 1.12 -2.09
C MET A 114 -5.89 2.18 -2.70
N SER A 115 -5.29 3.20 -3.28
CA SER A 115 -5.98 4.25 -4.01
C SER A 115 -5.42 4.34 -5.42
N SER A 116 -6.28 4.57 -6.40
CA SER A 116 -5.85 4.66 -7.80
C SER A 116 -6.77 5.57 -8.59
N GLU A 117 -6.20 6.22 -9.59
CA GLU A 117 -6.92 6.84 -10.69
C GLU A 117 -6.73 6.02 -11.95
N CYS A 118 -7.76 5.92 -12.75
CA CYS A 118 -7.74 5.14 -13.99
C CYS A 118 -8.29 5.97 -15.17
N PRO A 119 -7.80 7.20 -15.41
CA PRO A 119 -8.32 8.02 -16.49
C PRO A 119 -8.06 7.40 -17.87
N HIS A 120 -7.02 6.57 -17.97
CA HIS A 120 -6.63 5.83 -19.16
C HIS A 120 -6.65 4.30 -18.96
N GLY A 121 -7.30 3.81 -17.89
CA GLY A 121 -7.38 2.40 -17.50
C GLY A 121 -6.26 1.94 -16.57
N HIS A 122 -6.41 0.70 -16.11
CA HIS A 122 -5.38 -0.02 -15.37
C HIS A 122 -4.63 -0.98 -16.27
N GLN A 123 -3.39 -1.25 -15.93
CA GLN A 123 -2.58 -2.24 -16.65
C GLN A 123 -3.02 -3.69 -16.40
N ASP A 124 -3.81 -3.95 -15.36
CA ASP A 124 -4.43 -5.25 -15.07
C ASP A 124 -5.51 -5.63 -16.10
N ARG A 125 -6.09 -4.65 -16.77
CA ARG A 125 -6.99 -4.82 -17.90
C ARG A 125 -6.31 -4.34 -19.17
N LYS A 126 -6.42 -5.14 -20.21
CA LYS A 126 -6.00 -4.73 -21.55
C LYS A 126 -6.67 -3.39 -21.84
N SER A 127 -5.90 -2.31 -21.79
CA SER A 127 -6.37 -1.00 -22.23
C SER A 127 -6.77 -1.15 -23.69
N VAL A 128 -8.05 -1.16 -23.93
CA VAL A 128 -8.55 -1.00 -25.29
C VAL A 128 -8.44 0.48 -25.56
N VAL A 129 -7.41 0.86 -26.28
CA VAL A 129 -7.33 2.15 -26.94
C VAL A 129 -8.25 2.11 -28.13
#